data_d12fcee0f44404184b2bf405ef659acf
#
_entry.id   d12fcee0f44404184b2bf405ef659acf
#
_cell.length_a   1.000
_cell.length_b   1.000
_cell.length_c   1.000
_cell.angle_alpha   90.00
_cell.angle_beta   90.00
_cell.angle_gamma   90.00
#
_symmetry.space_group_name_H-M   'P 1'
#
loop_
_entity.id
_entity.type
_entity.pdbx_description
1 polymer ?
#
loop_
_entity_poly.entity_id
_entity_poly.type
_entity_poly.pdbx_seq_one_letter_code
_entity_poly.pdbx_strand_id
1 'polypeptide(L)'
;MKFKLATLCLALLSTGGVFAQATDTIAKVKASGVVTMGVRDSSGALSYTLGDGKYTGYHIEICNKIIANLEKAAGKKLEVKYQPVTSQNRIPLVQNGTVDIECGSTTNNATRQKDVAFLPTTFVEEVRIAVKNSSNITSIKQLDGKNVATTTGTTSVQTLRKNERATGVDFKEVFGKDHSDSFLLLESGRAEAFVMDGAILAGNIATSKNPADFKIVGEVLSVEPIAIMIHKDDAAFKKLGEDTIKEMMKSGEIAKLWDKWFIQPIPPKNTRVGYAASESTKAAWANPNDKPMEDYAKK
;
A
#
# COMPACT_ATOMS: atom_id res chain seq x y z
N MET A 1 28.34 75.18 20.54
CA MET A 1 28.78 73.87 20.08
C MET A 1 27.90 72.78 20.75
N LYS A 2 26.99 72.16 20.05
CA LYS A 2 26.10 71.11 20.57
C LYS A 2 26.51 69.79 19.94
N PHE A 3 27.09 68.90 20.73
CA PHE A 3 27.40 67.51 20.30
C PHE A 3 26.12 66.66 20.36
N LYS A 4 25.74 66.07 19.19
CA LYS A 4 24.69 65.06 19.10
C LYS A 4 25.34 63.68 19.22
N LEU A 5 24.99 62.96 20.29
CA LEU A 5 25.33 61.58 20.46
C LEU A 5 24.38 60.73 19.59
N ALA A 6 24.93 60.01 18.63
CA ALA A 6 24.16 59.02 17.83
C ALA A 6 24.28 57.65 18.48
N THR A 7 23.15 57.17 18.99
CA THR A 7 23.04 55.78 19.56
C THR A 7 22.85 54.80 18.41
N LEU A 8 23.86 53.94 18.23
CA LEU A 8 23.83 52.87 17.23
C LEU A 8 23.14 51.64 17.86
N CYS A 9 21.89 51.39 17.50
CA CYS A 9 21.18 50.15 17.84
C CYS A 9 21.68 49.00 16.97
N LEU A 10 22.45 48.07 17.55
CA LEU A 10 22.87 46.85 16.89
C LEU A 10 21.71 45.82 16.98
N ALA A 11 20.97 45.61 15.90
CA ALA A 11 19.95 44.60 15.80
C ALA A 11 20.62 43.26 15.61
N LEU A 12 20.63 42.42 16.64
CA LEU A 12 20.99 41.01 16.58
C LEU A 12 19.90 40.24 15.81
N LEU A 13 20.13 39.97 14.52
CA LEU A 13 19.36 38.99 13.73
C LEU A 13 19.70 37.59 14.21
N SER A 14 18.90 37.07 15.14
CA SER A 14 18.91 35.66 15.47
C SER A 14 18.31 34.88 14.29
N THR A 15 19.15 34.33 13.44
CA THR A 15 18.77 33.32 12.47
C THR A 15 18.42 32.04 13.23
N GLY A 16 17.18 31.94 13.69
CA GLY A 16 16.61 30.69 14.17
C GLY A 16 16.58 29.71 12.99
N GLY A 17 17.53 28.80 12.92
CA GLY A 17 17.47 27.67 12.04
C GLY A 17 16.17 26.90 12.33
N VAL A 18 15.26 26.86 11.38
CA VAL A 18 14.12 25.95 11.42
C VAL A 18 14.71 24.55 11.24
N PHE A 19 15.11 23.92 12.36
CA PHE A 19 15.30 22.48 12.38
C PHE A 19 13.93 21.87 12.13
N ALA A 20 13.73 21.24 10.97
CA ALA A 20 12.57 20.39 10.76
C ALA A 20 12.59 19.38 11.92
N GLN A 21 11.62 19.50 12.82
CA GLN A 21 11.51 18.59 13.96
C GLN A 21 11.21 17.22 13.39
N ALA A 22 12.09 16.24 13.66
CA ALA A 22 11.87 14.86 13.25
C ALA A 22 10.49 14.42 13.73
N THR A 23 9.71 13.80 12.85
CA THR A 23 8.39 13.28 13.21
C THR A 23 8.56 12.21 14.27
N ASP A 24 7.85 12.34 15.38
CA ASP A 24 7.82 11.38 16.49
C ASP A 24 6.37 10.95 16.73
N THR A 25 5.96 9.90 16.05
CA THR A 25 4.60 9.34 16.18
C THR A 25 4.35 8.85 17.60
N ILE A 26 5.34 8.29 18.30
CA ILE A 26 5.18 7.81 19.67
C ILE A 26 4.86 8.97 20.60
N ALA A 27 5.59 10.09 20.51
CA ALA A 27 5.31 11.29 21.29
C ALA A 27 3.95 11.91 20.92
N LYS A 28 3.62 11.99 19.62
CA LYS A 28 2.33 12.48 19.11
C LYS A 28 1.15 11.71 19.71
N VAL A 29 1.16 10.37 19.63
CA VAL A 29 0.06 9.55 20.15
C VAL A 29 0.04 9.52 21.66
N LYS A 30 1.19 9.62 22.33
CA LYS A 30 1.27 9.77 23.78
C LYS A 30 0.62 11.06 24.26
N ALA A 31 0.77 12.14 23.53
CA ALA A 31 0.12 13.42 23.83
C ALA A 31 -1.39 13.37 23.49
N SER A 32 -1.75 13.02 22.25
CA SER A 32 -3.13 13.10 21.75
C SER A 32 -4.05 11.96 22.19
N GLY A 33 -3.51 10.76 22.40
CA GLY A 33 -4.32 9.54 22.60
C GLY A 33 -4.92 8.97 21.31
N VAL A 34 -4.52 9.49 20.14
CA VAL A 34 -5.12 9.13 18.83
C VAL A 34 -4.02 8.68 17.88
N VAL A 35 -4.26 7.61 17.13
CA VAL A 35 -3.47 7.18 15.97
C VAL A 35 -4.34 7.15 14.74
N THR A 36 -3.87 7.74 13.64
CA THR A 36 -4.60 7.76 12.36
C THR A 36 -4.05 6.69 11.43
N MET A 37 -4.90 5.70 11.13
CA MET A 37 -4.59 4.61 10.21
C MET A 37 -5.15 4.93 8.82
N GLY A 38 -4.27 5.04 7.82
CA GLY A 38 -4.64 5.09 6.41
C GLY A 38 -5.13 3.72 5.94
N VAL A 39 -6.34 3.66 5.44
CA VAL A 39 -7.03 2.43 5.05
C VAL A 39 -7.54 2.52 3.61
N ARG A 40 -7.83 1.36 2.99
CA ARG A 40 -8.33 1.30 1.62
C ARG A 40 -9.76 0.78 1.59
N ASP A 41 -10.53 1.31 0.65
CA ASP A 41 -11.91 0.82 0.44
C ASP A 41 -11.95 -0.47 -0.37
N SER A 42 -10.99 -0.72 -1.26
CA SER A 42 -11.05 -1.79 -2.24
C SER A 42 -9.71 -2.44 -2.62
N SER A 43 -8.77 -2.56 -1.67
CA SER A 43 -7.50 -3.27 -1.93
C SER A 43 -7.59 -4.79 -1.69
N GLY A 44 -8.65 -5.43 -2.20
CA GLY A 44 -8.87 -6.87 -2.03
C GLY A 44 -8.88 -7.26 -0.54
N ALA A 45 -8.38 -8.45 -0.21
CA ALA A 45 -8.29 -8.94 1.17
C ALA A 45 -7.19 -8.26 2.02
N LEU A 46 -6.42 -7.32 1.45
CA LEU A 46 -5.37 -6.59 2.18
C LEU A 46 -5.97 -5.52 3.10
N SER A 47 -6.86 -4.70 2.54
CA SER A 47 -7.50 -3.58 3.25
C SER A 47 -8.77 -3.20 2.49
N TYR A 48 -9.93 -3.34 3.12
CA TYR A 48 -11.21 -3.02 2.50
C TYR A 48 -12.27 -2.61 3.52
N THR A 49 -13.29 -1.90 3.04
CA THR A 49 -14.39 -1.45 3.88
C THR A 49 -15.47 -2.53 4.03
N LEU A 50 -16.02 -2.63 5.24
CA LEU A 50 -17.24 -3.40 5.52
C LEU A 50 -18.50 -2.52 5.50
N GLY A 51 -18.35 -1.22 5.21
CA GLY A 51 -19.37 -0.20 5.39
C GLY A 51 -19.34 0.40 6.79
N ASP A 52 -20.11 1.48 7.00
CA ASP A 52 -20.30 2.18 8.28
C ASP A 52 -18.96 2.56 8.97
N GLY A 53 -17.96 2.93 8.18
CA GLY A 53 -16.65 3.33 8.69
C GLY A 53 -15.81 2.18 9.27
N LYS A 54 -16.17 0.92 9.00
CA LYS A 54 -15.44 -0.27 9.44
C LYS A 54 -14.52 -0.78 8.35
N TYR A 55 -13.30 -1.09 8.74
CA TYR A 55 -12.26 -1.61 7.84
C TYR A 55 -11.67 -2.90 8.36
N THR A 56 -11.26 -3.77 7.44
CA THR A 56 -10.69 -5.07 7.77
C THR A 56 -9.73 -5.54 6.67
N GLY A 57 -8.99 -6.60 6.92
CA GLY A 57 -8.07 -7.19 5.97
C GLY A 57 -6.74 -7.59 6.61
N TYR A 58 -5.91 -8.22 5.82
CA TYR A 58 -4.60 -8.71 6.22
C TYR A 58 -3.70 -7.62 6.80
N HIS A 59 -3.56 -6.49 6.11
CA HIS A 59 -2.75 -5.36 6.58
C HIS A 59 -3.39 -4.62 7.74
N ILE A 60 -4.72 -4.58 7.81
CA ILE A 60 -5.41 -3.99 8.96
C ILE A 60 -5.07 -4.76 10.25
N GLU A 61 -5.03 -6.10 10.20
CA GLU A 61 -4.65 -6.89 11.38
C GLU A 61 -3.17 -6.74 11.75
N ILE A 62 -2.27 -6.68 10.77
CA ILE A 62 -0.85 -6.39 11.03
C ILE A 62 -0.70 -5.02 11.69
N CYS A 63 -1.36 -4.00 11.17
CA CYS A 63 -1.34 -2.66 11.74
C CYS A 63 -1.95 -2.60 13.15
N ASN A 64 -3.02 -3.33 13.40
CA ASN A 64 -3.60 -3.43 14.74
C ASN A 64 -2.59 -4.02 15.75
N LYS A 65 -1.77 -4.98 15.31
CA LYS A 65 -0.69 -5.53 16.14
C LYS A 65 0.40 -4.49 16.41
N ILE A 66 0.79 -3.70 15.40
CA ILE A 66 1.73 -2.59 15.56
C ILE A 66 1.17 -1.54 16.53
N ILE A 67 -0.12 -1.17 16.38
CA ILE A 67 -0.79 -0.21 17.27
C ILE A 67 -0.86 -0.73 18.70
N ALA A 68 -1.12 -2.03 18.91
CA ALA A 68 -1.10 -2.61 20.25
C ALA A 68 0.29 -2.48 20.94
N ASN A 69 1.39 -2.55 20.18
CA ASN A 69 2.73 -2.30 20.70
C ASN A 69 3.01 -0.79 20.85
N LEU A 70 2.43 0.05 19.99
CA LEU A 70 2.47 1.50 20.14
C LEU A 70 1.74 1.97 21.41
N GLU A 71 0.60 1.36 21.76
CA GLU A 71 -0.12 1.59 23.04
C GLU A 71 0.78 1.30 24.26
N LYS A 72 1.53 0.20 24.21
CA LYS A 72 2.50 -0.13 25.28
C LYS A 72 3.60 0.93 25.37
N ALA A 73 4.16 1.37 24.26
CA ALA A 73 5.18 2.41 24.20
C ALA A 73 4.65 3.78 24.68
N ALA A 74 3.38 4.09 24.34
CA ALA A 74 2.71 5.31 24.79
C ALA A 74 2.26 5.25 26.24
N GLY A 75 2.15 4.06 26.86
CA GLY A 75 1.68 3.83 28.21
C GLY A 75 0.16 4.03 28.39
N LYS A 76 -0.62 4.00 27.30
CA LYS A 76 -2.08 4.19 27.33
C LYS A 76 -2.75 3.57 26.12
N LYS A 77 -4.07 3.33 26.23
CA LYS A 77 -4.90 2.96 25.09
C LYS A 77 -5.02 4.12 24.10
N LEU A 78 -5.09 3.79 22.81
CA LEU A 78 -5.20 4.74 21.72
C LEU A 78 -6.56 4.59 21.02
N GLU A 79 -7.15 5.70 20.65
CA GLU A 79 -8.24 5.75 19.69
C GLU A 79 -7.66 5.58 18.28
N VAL A 80 -8.15 4.60 17.53
CA VAL A 80 -7.79 4.41 16.13
C VAL A 80 -8.77 5.15 15.25
N LYS A 81 -8.29 6.17 14.53
CA LYS A 81 -9.07 6.86 13.50
C LYS A 81 -8.70 6.31 12.13
N TYR A 82 -9.71 5.86 11.39
CA TYR A 82 -9.52 5.42 10.02
C TYR A 82 -9.59 6.62 9.06
N GLN A 83 -8.58 6.75 8.22
CA GLN A 83 -8.51 7.71 7.12
C GLN A 83 -8.51 6.95 5.79
N PRO A 84 -9.63 6.93 5.05
CA PRO A 84 -9.63 6.35 3.71
C PRO A 84 -8.64 7.06 2.80
N VAL A 85 -7.80 6.28 2.12
CA VAL A 85 -6.80 6.78 1.18
C VAL A 85 -6.87 6.04 -0.15
N THR A 86 -6.50 6.73 -1.22
CA THR A 86 -6.34 6.16 -2.56
C THR A 86 -4.86 5.91 -2.86
N SER A 87 -4.57 5.19 -3.95
CA SER A 87 -3.20 5.01 -4.40
C SER A 87 -2.50 6.34 -4.73
N GLN A 88 -3.26 7.37 -5.08
CA GLN A 88 -2.74 8.67 -5.47
C GLN A 88 -2.41 9.58 -4.27
N ASN A 89 -3.22 9.54 -3.18
CA ASN A 89 -3.08 10.48 -2.07
C ASN A 89 -2.40 9.91 -0.82
N ARG A 90 -2.19 8.58 -0.72
CA ARG A 90 -1.64 7.94 0.48
C ARG A 90 -0.25 8.47 0.86
N ILE A 91 0.67 8.65 -0.11
CA ILE A 91 2.02 9.14 0.16
C ILE A 91 2.01 10.57 0.70
N PRO A 92 1.37 11.57 0.05
CA PRO A 92 1.25 12.91 0.60
C PRO A 92 0.62 12.97 2.00
N LEU A 93 -0.38 12.11 2.29
CA LEU A 93 -1.04 12.09 3.60
C LEU A 93 -0.16 11.51 4.72
N VAL A 94 0.73 10.58 4.39
CA VAL A 94 1.76 10.10 5.34
C VAL A 94 2.85 11.15 5.52
N GLN A 95 3.35 11.75 4.44
CA GLN A 95 4.40 12.78 4.49
C GLN A 95 4.01 14.00 5.35
N ASN A 96 2.77 14.46 5.26
CA ASN A 96 2.29 15.62 6.01
C ASN A 96 1.77 15.28 7.42
N GLY A 97 1.85 14.01 7.85
CA GLY A 97 1.43 13.57 9.18
C GLY A 97 -0.09 13.48 9.40
N THR A 98 -0.91 13.61 8.35
CA THR A 98 -2.36 13.34 8.42
C THR A 98 -2.62 11.87 8.70
N VAL A 99 -1.81 10.98 8.15
CA VAL A 99 -1.81 9.53 8.38
C VAL A 99 -0.52 9.15 9.10
N ASP A 100 -0.63 8.43 10.21
CA ASP A 100 0.51 7.95 10.99
C ASP A 100 1.07 6.62 10.46
N ILE A 101 0.18 5.75 9.98
CA ILE A 101 0.50 4.43 9.44
C ILE A 101 -0.45 4.08 8.30
N GLU A 102 0.06 3.74 7.12
CA GLU A 102 -0.75 3.34 5.97
C GLU A 102 -0.78 1.81 5.84
N CYS A 103 -1.97 1.25 5.92
CA CYS A 103 -2.25 -0.17 5.99
C CYS A 103 -3.00 -0.66 4.74
N GLY A 104 -2.48 -0.26 3.58
CA GLY A 104 -3.09 -0.54 2.27
C GLY A 104 -2.33 -1.59 1.48
N SER A 105 -2.02 -1.25 0.22
CA SER A 105 -1.35 -2.13 -0.75
C SER A 105 -0.21 -1.37 -1.44
N THR A 106 0.75 -0.85 -0.64
CA THR A 106 1.78 0.02 -1.17
C THR A 106 3.05 -0.74 -1.50
N THR A 107 3.41 -0.75 -2.79
CA THR A 107 4.70 -1.26 -3.26
C THR A 107 5.82 -0.41 -2.72
N ASN A 108 6.79 -1.06 -2.08
CA ASN A 108 8.04 -0.45 -1.67
C ASN A 108 8.99 -0.36 -2.88
N ASN A 109 9.31 0.85 -3.33
CA ASN A 109 10.29 1.10 -4.38
C ASN A 109 11.19 2.29 -4.04
N ALA A 110 12.34 2.38 -4.72
CA ALA A 110 13.37 3.39 -4.45
C ALA A 110 12.85 4.84 -4.61
N THR A 111 11.89 5.07 -5.50
CA THR A 111 11.30 6.40 -5.69
C THR A 111 10.47 6.79 -4.47
N ARG A 112 9.59 5.91 -3.98
CA ARG A 112 8.74 6.16 -2.80
C ARG A 112 9.54 6.25 -1.51
N GLN A 113 10.67 5.52 -1.39
CA GLN A 113 11.58 5.62 -0.24
C GLN A 113 12.24 7.00 -0.07
N LYS A 114 12.19 7.85 -1.09
CA LYS A 114 12.63 9.25 -0.96
C LYS A 114 11.67 10.07 -0.10
N ASP A 115 10.42 9.69 -0.07
CA ASP A 115 9.32 10.45 0.50
C ASP A 115 8.77 9.87 1.79
N VAL A 116 8.81 8.54 1.94
CA VAL A 116 8.24 7.79 3.07
C VAL A 116 9.17 6.63 3.47
N ALA A 117 8.94 6.05 4.66
CA ALA A 117 9.62 4.83 5.10
C ALA A 117 8.67 3.63 4.98
N PHE A 118 9.26 2.46 4.74
CA PHE A 118 8.57 1.19 4.72
C PHE A 118 9.04 0.29 5.85
N LEU A 119 8.12 -0.48 6.40
CA LEU A 119 8.40 -1.59 7.32
C LEU A 119 8.78 -2.84 6.51
N PRO A 120 9.18 -3.95 7.14
CA PRO A 120 9.54 -5.16 6.40
C PRO A 120 8.44 -5.62 5.44
N THR A 121 8.86 -6.10 4.27
CA THR A 121 7.98 -6.64 3.22
C THR A 121 7.04 -7.71 3.80
N THR A 122 5.75 -7.44 3.76
CA THR A 122 4.72 -8.33 4.30
C THR A 122 4.37 -9.47 3.36
N PHE A 123 4.48 -9.25 2.04
CA PHE A 123 4.42 -10.25 0.99
C PHE A 123 5.01 -9.70 -0.32
N VAL A 124 5.26 -10.60 -1.25
CA VAL A 124 5.77 -10.28 -2.59
C VAL A 124 4.65 -10.52 -3.60
N GLU A 125 4.27 -9.45 -4.26
CA GLU A 125 3.16 -9.40 -5.21
C GLU A 125 3.65 -9.62 -6.65
N GLU A 126 2.74 -10.10 -7.50
CA GLU A 126 2.90 -10.19 -8.94
C GLU A 126 1.84 -9.34 -9.64
N VAL A 127 2.25 -8.37 -10.46
CA VAL A 127 1.31 -7.65 -11.33
C VAL A 127 0.87 -8.57 -12.46
N ARG A 128 -0.45 -8.73 -12.63
CA ARG A 128 -1.09 -9.68 -13.54
C ARG A 128 -2.21 -9.00 -14.34
N ILE A 129 -2.86 -9.78 -15.17
CA ILE A 129 -3.95 -9.33 -16.06
C ILE A 129 -5.23 -10.08 -15.70
N ALA A 130 -6.30 -9.37 -15.35
CA ALA A 130 -7.64 -9.94 -15.25
C ALA A 130 -8.43 -9.63 -16.50
N VAL A 131 -9.19 -10.62 -16.97
CA VAL A 131 -10.07 -10.54 -18.15
C VAL A 131 -11.38 -11.26 -17.89
N LYS A 132 -12.39 -11.01 -18.73
CA LYS A 132 -13.61 -11.85 -18.71
C LYS A 132 -13.26 -13.28 -19.13
N ASN A 133 -13.91 -14.26 -18.53
CA ASN A 133 -13.65 -15.67 -18.81
C ASN A 133 -13.96 -16.05 -20.27
N SER A 134 -14.91 -15.34 -20.90
CA SER A 134 -15.23 -15.45 -22.33
C SER A 134 -14.16 -14.86 -23.25
N SER A 135 -13.18 -14.14 -22.72
CA SER A 135 -12.09 -13.55 -23.51
C SER A 135 -11.06 -14.60 -23.92
N ASN A 136 -10.52 -14.47 -25.14
CA ASN A 136 -9.40 -15.25 -25.65
C ASN A 136 -8.04 -14.62 -25.31
N ILE A 137 -8.00 -13.54 -24.52
CA ILE A 137 -6.77 -12.88 -24.09
C ILE A 137 -6.05 -13.77 -23.07
N THR A 138 -4.79 -14.08 -23.35
CA THR A 138 -3.91 -14.90 -22.51
C THR A 138 -2.52 -14.28 -22.30
N SER A 139 -2.24 -13.11 -22.90
CA SER A 139 -0.98 -12.39 -22.72
C SER A 139 -1.16 -10.90 -22.97
N ILE A 140 -0.20 -10.09 -22.52
CA ILE A 140 -0.19 -8.63 -22.75
C ILE A 140 -0.17 -8.29 -24.26
N LYS A 141 0.46 -9.11 -25.08
CA LYS A 141 0.54 -8.89 -26.54
C LYS A 141 -0.81 -8.87 -27.24
N GLN A 142 -1.82 -9.52 -26.65
CA GLN A 142 -3.18 -9.55 -27.21
C GLN A 142 -4.05 -8.36 -26.77
N LEU A 143 -3.46 -7.40 -26.06
CA LEU A 143 -4.13 -6.16 -25.65
C LEU A 143 -3.99 -5.04 -26.69
N ASP A 144 -3.33 -5.29 -27.82
CA ASP A 144 -3.16 -4.32 -28.91
C ASP A 144 -4.50 -3.73 -29.37
N GLY A 145 -4.59 -2.40 -29.43
CA GLY A 145 -5.79 -1.65 -29.77
C GLY A 145 -6.93 -1.70 -28.74
N LYS A 146 -6.76 -2.38 -27.59
CA LYS A 146 -7.81 -2.60 -26.57
C LYS A 146 -7.79 -1.57 -25.45
N ASN A 147 -8.94 -1.39 -24.81
CA ASN A 147 -9.02 -0.61 -23.57
C ASN A 147 -8.52 -1.47 -22.41
N VAL A 148 -7.50 -0.98 -21.69
CA VAL A 148 -6.91 -1.64 -20.54
C VAL A 148 -7.11 -0.79 -19.30
N ALA A 149 -7.87 -1.30 -18.36
CA ALA A 149 -8.09 -0.64 -17.07
C ALA A 149 -6.86 -0.76 -16.17
N THR A 150 -6.57 0.28 -15.44
CA THR A 150 -5.63 0.29 -14.32
C THR A 150 -6.03 1.37 -13.31
N THR A 151 -5.40 1.40 -12.13
CA THR A 151 -5.76 2.36 -11.08
C THR A 151 -4.74 3.51 -11.02
N THR A 152 -5.23 4.74 -11.01
CA THR A 152 -4.39 5.94 -10.92
C THR A 152 -3.47 5.90 -9.69
N GLY A 153 -2.20 6.28 -9.86
CA GLY A 153 -1.22 6.39 -8.76
C GLY A 153 -0.58 5.06 -8.34
N THR A 154 -0.79 3.99 -9.12
CA THR A 154 -0.16 2.67 -8.88
C THR A 154 1.11 2.47 -9.69
N THR A 155 1.94 1.52 -9.27
CA THR A 155 3.08 0.99 -10.05
C THR A 155 2.62 0.26 -11.30
N SER A 156 1.40 -0.31 -11.29
CA SER A 156 0.83 -1.01 -12.45
C SER A 156 0.70 -0.12 -13.69
N VAL A 157 0.46 1.19 -13.53
CA VAL A 157 0.51 2.17 -14.65
C VAL A 157 1.89 2.20 -15.30
N GLN A 158 2.94 2.26 -14.50
CA GLN A 158 4.33 2.29 -14.99
C GLN A 158 4.71 0.94 -15.63
N THR A 159 4.27 -0.15 -15.02
CA THR A 159 4.47 -1.53 -15.51
C THR A 159 3.79 -1.73 -16.86
N LEU A 160 2.54 -1.27 -17.03
CA LEU A 160 1.85 -1.27 -18.31
C LEU A 160 2.65 -0.54 -19.39
N ARG A 161 3.01 0.72 -19.16
CA ARG A 161 3.77 1.55 -20.12
C ARG A 161 5.16 1.00 -20.44
N LYS A 162 5.80 0.33 -19.47
CA LYS A 162 7.08 -0.36 -19.71
C LYS A 162 6.90 -1.55 -20.65
N ASN A 163 5.85 -2.36 -20.42
CA ASN A 163 5.55 -3.52 -21.26
C ASN A 163 5.09 -3.11 -22.66
N GLU A 164 4.28 -2.04 -22.79
CA GLU A 164 3.88 -1.45 -24.07
C GLU A 164 5.11 -1.14 -24.93
N ARG A 165 6.04 -0.37 -24.40
CA ARG A 165 7.29 -0.04 -25.11
C ARG A 165 8.16 -1.26 -25.42
N ALA A 166 8.20 -2.26 -24.53
CA ALA A 166 9.02 -3.45 -24.71
C ALA A 166 8.44 -4.43 -25.75
N THR A 167 7.11 -4.46 -25.90
CA THR A 167 6.42 -5.43 -26.76
C THR A 167 5.95 -4.81 -28.08
N GLY A 168 5.94 -3.47 -28.20
CA GLY A 168 5.39 -2.75 -29.36
C GLY A 168 3.86 -2.81 -29.44
N VAL A 169 3.19 -3.16 -28.34
CA VAL A 169 1.72 -3.19 -28.22
C VAL A 169 1.24 -1.78 -27.92
N ASP A 170 0.19 -1.32 -28.57
CA ASP A 170 -0.47 -0.02 -28.34
C ASP A 170 -1.87 -0.25 -27.80
N PHE A 171 -2.07 -0.06 -26.50
CA PHE A 171 -3.38 -0.17 -25.86
C PHE A 171 -3.83 1.17 -25.28
N LYS A 172 -5.15 1.30 -25.12
CA LYS A 172 -5.75 2.53 -24.55
C LYS A 172 -5.91 2.37 -23.04
N GLU A 173 -5.09 3.10 -22.27
CA GLU A 173 -5.23 3.12 -20.81
C GLU A 173 -6.54 3.81 -20.41
N VAL A 174 -7.34 3.12 -19.58
CA VAL A 174 -8.53 3.68 -18.91
C VAL A 174 -8.35 3.58 -17.40
N PHE A 175 -8.62 4.67 -16.69
CA PHE A 175 -8.25 4.80 -15.28
C PHE A 175 -9.45 4.74 -14.36
N GLY A 176 -9.37 3.89 -13.33
CA GLY A 176 -10.21 4.00 -12.15
C GLY A 176 -9.55 4.87 -11.09
N LYS A 177 -10.37 5.52 -10.27
CA LYS A 177 -9.92 6.30 -9.12
C LYS A 177 -9.40 5.39 -8.00
N ASP A 178 -10.07 4.26 -7.79
CA ASP A 178 -9.65 3.19 -6.88
C ASP A 178 -9.81 1.82 -7.57
N HIS A 179 -9.44 0.73 -6.89
CA HIS A 179 -9.37 -0.60 -7.51
C HIS A 179 -10.75 -1.15 -7.88
N SER A 180 -11.79 -0.87 -7.08
CA SER A 180 -13.17 -1.21 -7.42
C SER A 180 -13.67 -0.49 -8.67
N ASP A 181 -13.32 0.79 -8.84
CA ASP A 181 -13.68 1.56 -10.04
C ASP A 181 -13.00 0.96 -11.28
N SER A 182 -11.72 0.60 -11.16
CA SER A 182 -10.98 -0.04 -12.26
C SER A 182 -11.55 -1.42 -12.61
N PHE A 183 -11.91 -2.22 -11.61
CA PHE A 183 -12.55 -3.51 -11.83
C PHE A 183 -13.93 -3.36 -12.48
N LEU A 184 -14.71 -2.34 -12.10
CA LEU A 184 -16.00 -2.04 -12.72
C LEU A 184 -15.88 -1.71 -14.21
N LEU A 185 -14.76 -1.12 -14.67
CA LEU A 185 -14.50 -0.90 -16.10
C LEU A 185 -14.41 -2.24 -16.84
N LEU A 186 -13.74 -3.25 -16.26
CA LEU A 186 -13.70 -4.61 -16.81
C LEU A 186 -15.07 -5.30 -16.73
N GLU A 187 -15.72 -5.23 -15.57
CA GLU A 187 -17.02 -5.88 -15.33
C GLU A 187 -18.09 -5.37 -16.30
N SER A 188 -18.16 -4.05 -16.53
CA SER A 188 -19.10 -3.41 -17.44
C SER A 188 -18.72 -3.57 -18.93
N GLY A 189 -17.55 -4.11 -19.25
CA GLY A 189 -17.04 -4.23 -20.63
C GLY A 189 -16.54 -2.92 -21.25
N ARG A 190 -16.29 -1.89 -20.42
CA ARG A 190 -15.64 -0.63 -20.85
C ARG A 190 -14.14 -0.79 -21.01
N ALA A 191 -13.56 -1.83 -20.43
CA ALA A 191 -12.21 -2.31 -20.66
C ALA A 191 -12.23 -3.82 -20.93
N GLU A 192 -11.32 -4.31 -21.75
CA GLU A 192 -11.13 -5.72 -22.05
C GLU A 192 -10.25 -6.44 -21.05
N ALA A 193 -9.42 -5.68 -20.33
CA ALA A 193 -8.53 -6.17 -19.27
C ALA A 193 -8.42 -5.17 -18.12
N PHE A 194 -8.09 -5.69 -16.92
CA PHE A 194 -7.65 -4.89 -15.78
C PHE A 194 -6.28 -5.40 -15.34
N VAL A 195 -5.27 -4.52 -15.35
CA VAL A 195 -3.90 -4.83 -14.95
C VAL A 195 -3.65 -4.24 -13.57
N MET A 196 -3.32 -5.13 -12.63
CA MET A 196 -3.14 -4.80 -11.21
C MET A 196 -2.43 -5.94 -10.49
N ASP A 197 -2.13 -5.72 -9.21
CA ASP A 197 -1.65 -6.71 -8.25
C ASP A 197 -2.55 -7.94 -8.23
N GLY A 198 -1.98 -9.13 -8.34
CA GLY A 198 -2.73 -10.39 -8.42
C GLY A 198 -3.64 -10.64 -7.22
N ALA A 199 -3.18 -10.30 -6.00
CA ALA A 199 -3.99 -10.41 -4.78
C ALA A 199 -5.20 -9.45 -4.81
N ILE A 200 -5.07 -8.25 -5.38
CA ILE A 200 -6.16 -7.30 -5.56
C ILE A 200 -7.12 -7.80 -6.64
N LEU A 201 -6.61 -8.27 -7.77
CA LEU A 201 -7.44 -8.89 -8.82
C LEU A 201 -8.25 -10.05 -8.28
N ALA A 202 -7.61 -10.99 -7.57
CA ALA A 202 -8.27 -12.15 -6.98
C ALA A 202 -9.35 -11.72 -5.97
N GLY A 203 -9.08 -10.73 -5.14
CA GLY A 203 -10.03 -10.19 -4.18
C GLY A 203 -11.25 -9.51 -4.85
N ASN A 204 -11.02 -8.69 -5.88
CA ASN A 204 -12.10 -8.05 -6.64
C ASN A 204 -12.95 -9.10 -7.38
N ILE A 205 -12.33 -10.11 -7.99
CA ILE A 205 -13.04 -11.22 -8.63
C ILE A 205 -13.88 -11.97 -7.60
N ALA A 206 -13.30 -12.37 -6.46
CA ALA A 206 -13.99 -13.12 -5.42
C ALA A 206 -15.22 -12.39 -4.85
N THR A 207 -15.18 -11.05 -4.80
CA THR A 207 -16.27 -10.22 -4.27
C THR A 207 -17.22 -9.68 -5.34
N SER A 208 -16.95 -9.91 -6.63
CA SER A 208 -17.80 -9.51 -7.76
C SER A 208 -19.17 -10.18 -7.69
N LYS A 209 -20.09 -9.74 -8.55
CA LYS A 209 -21.42 -10.34 -8.66
C LYS A 209 -21.37 -11.80 -9.12
N ASN A 210 -20.52 -12.09 -10.12
CA ASN A 210 -20.34 -13.42 -10.71
C ASN A 210 -18.83 -13.71 -10.84
N PRO A 211 -18.16 -14.24 -9.83
CA PRO A 211 -16.71 -14.52 -9.86
C PRO A 211 -16.29 -15.43 -11.04
N ALA A 212 -17.15 -16.37 -11.45
CA ALA A 212 -16.88 -17.27 -12.55
C ALA A 212 -16.79 -16.58 -13.93
N ASP A 213 -17.22 -15.32 -14.03
CA ASP A 213 -17.14 -14.56 -15.28
C ASP A 213 -15.73 -14.01 -15.55
N PHE A 214 -14.80 -14.15 -14.61
CA PHE A 214 -13.47 -13.56 -14.68
C PHE A 214 -12.38 -14.58 -14.42
N LYS A 215 -11.19 -14.31 -14.98
CA LYS A 215 -9.96 -15.08 -14.75
C LYS A 215 -8.74 -14.15 -14.75
N ILE A 216 -7.70 -14.57 -14.03
CA ILE A 216 -6.37 -13.96 -14.08
C ILE A 216 -5.54 -14.75 -15.10
N VAL A 217 -4.88 -14.06 -16.01
CA VAL A 217 -4.16 -14.65 -17.14
C VAL A 217 -2.79 -13.99 -17.33
N GLY A 218 -2.05 -14.53 -18.26
CA GLY A 218 -0.83 -13.95 -18.81
C GLY A 218 0.40 -14.17 -17.92
N GLU A 219 1.45 -13.59 -18.38
CA GLU A 219 2.75 -13.53 -17.72
C GLU A 219 2.74 -12.64 -16.48
N VAL A 220 3.73 -12.80 -15.62
CA VAL A 220 4.03 -11.87 -14.52
C VAL A 220 4.65 -10.61 -15.13
N LEU A 221 3.97 -9.48 -15.00
CA LEU A 221 4.41 -8.21 -15.58
C LEU A 221 5.43 -7.48 -14.72
N SER A 222 5.35 -7.62 -13.39
CA SER A 222 6.37 -7.19 -12.43
C SER A 222 6.23 -7.98 -11.12
N VAL A 223 7.30 -7.98 -10.32
CA VAL A 223 7.36 -8.55 -8.97
C VAL A 223 7.62 -7.41 -8.00
N GLU A 224 6.77 -7.28 -6.98
CA GLU A 224 6.72 -6.09 -6.14
C GLU A 224 6.63 -6.43 -4.64
N PRO A 225 7.58 -5.97 -3.80
CA PRO A 225 7.45 -6.10 -2.35
C PRO A 225 6.39 -5.12 -1.83
N ILE A 226 5.40 -5.64 -1.12
CA ILE A 226 4.34 -4.84 -0.50
C ILE A 226 4.62 -4.69 1.00
N ALA A 227 4.49 -3.47 1.50
CA ALA A 227 4.84 -3.16 2.88
C ALA A 227 3.93 -2.07 3.47
N ILE A 228 3.87 -2.05 4.79
CA ILE A 228 3.25 -0.99 5.59
C ILE A 228 4.12 0.27 5.47
N MET A 229 3.50 1.42 5.27
CA MET A 229 4.17 2.70 5.05
C MET A 229 3.96 3.65 6.24
N ILE A 230 5.03 4.33 6.63
CA ILE A 230 5.05 5.31 7.73
C ILE A 230 5.84 6.57 7.32
N HIS A 231 5.83 7.60 8.16
CA HIS A 231 6.63 8.79 7.92
C HIS A 231 8.13 8.46 7.85
N LYS A 232 8.85 9.10 6.92
CA LYS A 232 10.24 8.77 6.58
C LYS A 232 11.21 8.94 7.75
N ASP A 233 11.08 10.02 8.50
CA ASP A 233 12.07 10.43 9.50
C ASP A 233 11.67 10.01 10.92
N ASP A 234 10.82 8.99 11.07
CA ASP A 234 10.37 8.44 12.34
C ASP A 234 11.10 7.14 12.70
N ALA A 235 12.35 7.26 13.12
CA ALA A 235 13.20 6.11 13.42
C ALA A 235 12.66 5.26 14.59
N ALA A 236 12.06 5.89 15.61
CA ALA A 236 11.53 5.18 16.77
C ALA A 236 10.29 4.35 16.41
N PHE A 237 9.36 4.92 15.65
CA PHE A 237 8.18 4.21 15.20
C PHE A 237 8.53 3.15 14.15
N LYS A 238 9.49 3.44 13.25
CA LYS A 238 10.02 2.45 12.30
C LYS A 238 10.55 1.23 13.03
N LYS A 239 11.40 1.42 14.05
CA LYS A 239 11.93 0.31 14.85
C LYS A 239 10.84 -0.50 15.52
N LEU A 240 9.85 0.13 16.13
CA LEU A 240 8.71 -0.54 16.77
C LEU A 240 7.92 -1.39 15.76
N GLY A 241 7.62 -0.84 14.59
CA GLY A 241 6.91 -1.54 13.52
C GLY A 241 7.71 -2.71 12.97
N GLU A 242 9.01 -2.52 12.73
CA GLU A 242 9.92 -3.58 12.28
C GLU A 242 10.00 -4.74 13.26
N ASP A 243 10.22 -4.44 14.55
CA ASP A 243 10.32 -5.47 15.59
C ASP A 243 9.01 -6.24 15.69
N THR A 244 7.86 -5.56 15.57
CA THR A 244 6.54 -6.21 15.58
C THR A 244 6.37 -7.17 14.40
N ILE A 245 6.66 -6.73 13.17
CA ILE A 245 6.49 -7.57 11.98
C ILE A 245 7.49 -8.74 11.99
N LYS A 246 8.74 -8.52 12.38
CA LYS A 246 9.75 -9.57 12.52
C LYS A 246 9.34 -10.64 13.52
N GLU A 247 8.72 -10.26 14.65
CA GLU A 247 8.20 -11.21 15.63
C GLU A 247 6.99 -11.99 15.06
N MET A 248 6.07 -11.32 14.35
CA MET A 248 4.95 -12.00 13.68
C MET A 248 5.44 -13.02 12.62
N MET A 249 6.52 -12.70 11.90
CA MET A 249 7.14 -13.63 10.94
C MET A 249 7.77 -14.80 11.67
N LYS A 250 8.58 -14.55 12.70
CA LYS A 250 9.26 -15.58 13.50
C LYS A 250 8.30 -16.52 14.20
N SER A 251 7.19 -16.02 14.73
CA SER A 251 6.17 -16.82 15.41
C SER A 251 5.22 -17.56 14.44
N GLY A 252 5.31 -17.28 13.14
CA GLY A 252 4.38 -17.80 12.12
C GLY A 252 3.00 -17.15 12.13
N GLU A 253 2.80 -16.07 12.91
CA GLU A 253 1.54 -15.32 12.96
C GLU A 253 1.20 -14.71 11.60
N ILE A 254 2.20 -14.21 10.85
CA ILE A 254 1.98 -13.61 9.53
C ILE A 254 1.45 -14.62 8.51
N ALA A 255 1.94 -15.87 8.53
CA ALA A 255 1.46 -16.92 7.66
C ALA A 255 0.02 -17.35 8.01
N LYS A 256 -0.34 -17.38 9.31
CA LYS A 256 -1.72 -17.64 9.77
C LYS A 256 -2.67 -16.54 9.34
N LEU A 257 -2.22 -15.26 9.36
CA LEU A 257 -3.02 -14.15 8.84
C LEU A 257 -3.21 -14.24 7.34
N TRP A 258 -2.17 -14.66 6.60
CA TRP A 258 -2.31 -14.92 5.16
C TRP A 258 -3.36 -16.00 4.89
N ASP A 259 -3.27 -17.16 5.57
CA ASP A 259 -4.27 -18.22 5.45
C ASP A 259 -5.68 -17.68 5.72
N LYS A 260 -5.86 -16.96 6.83
CA LYS A 260 -7.15 -16.36 7.23
C LYS A 260 -7.76 -15.50 6.13
N TRP A 261 -6.95 -14.63 5.48
CA TRP A 261 -7.45 -13.60 4.57
C TRP A 261 -7.48 -14.03 3.11
N PHE A 262 -6.63 -14.96 2.71
CA PHE A 262 -6.50 -15.35 1.30
C PHE A 262 -6.97 -16.76 0.99
N ILE A 263 -7.02 -17.65 2.00
CA ILE A 263 -7.40 -19.04 1.80
C ILE A 263 -8.76 -19.36 2.45
N GLN A 264 -9.01 -18.82 3.65
CA GLN A 264 -10.29 -19.01 4.33
C GLN A 264 -11.37 -18.07 3.82
N PRO A 265 -12.66 -18.37 4.07
CA PRO A 265 -13.76 -17.47 3.75
C PRO A 265 -13.66 -16.15 4.55
N ILE A 266 -13.82 -15.01 3.87
CA ILE A 266 -13.71 -13.68 4.45
C ILE A 266 -15.04 -12.91 4.45
N PRO A 267 -15.26 -12.01 5.44
CA PRO A 267 -16.47 -11.18 5.47
C PRO A 267 -16.50 -10.18 4.28
N PRO A 268 -17.67 -9.60 3.93
CA PRO A 268 -18.98 -9.87 4.55
C PRO A 268 -19.72 -11.06 3.94
N LYS A 269 -19.34 -11.49 2.71
CA LYS A 269 -20.08 -12.49 1.94
C LYS A 269 -19.61 -13.94 2.18
N ASN A 270 -18.66 -14.15 3.06
CA ASN A 270 -18.05 -15.44 3.32
C ASN A 270 -17.42 -16.06 2.04
N THR A 271 -16.77 -15.22 1.22
CA THR A 271 -16.11 -15.61 -0.04
C THR A 271 -14.66 -15.98 0.20
N ARG A 272 -14.14 -16.92 -0.60
CA ARG A 272 -12.71 -17.29 -0.60
C ARG A 272 -12.01 -16.59 -1.75
N VAL A 273 -10.86 -15.95 -1.45
CA VAL A 273 -10.01 -15.32 -2.47
C VAL A 273 -9.22 -16.38 -3.24
N GLY A 274 -8.72 -17.41 -2.54
CA GLY A 274 -7.99 -18.52 -3.15
C GLY A 274 -6.58 -18.13 -3.65
N TYR A 275 -5.94 -17.14 -3.02
CA TYR A 275 -4.62 -16.63 -3.44
C TYR A 275 -3.52 -17.13 -2.49
N ALA A 276 -2.83 -18.17 -2.88
CA ALA A 276 -1.77 -18.80 -2.07
C ALA A 276 -0.51 -17.91 -1.99
N ALA A 277 0.18 -17.95 -0.85
CA ALA A 277 1.47 -17.27 -0.70
C ALA A 277 2.50 -17.87 -1.66
N SER A 278 3.13 -17.02 -2.47
CA SER A 278 4.20 -17.41 -3.38
C SER A 278 5.47 -17.83 -2.62
N GLU A 279 6.37 -18.53 -3.29
CA GLU A 279 7.69 -18.86 -2.71
C GLU A 279 8.49 -17.59 -2.38
N SER A 280 8.37 -16.53 -3.19
CA SER A 280 8.97 -15.22 -2.91
C SER A 280 8.41 -14.59 -1.64
N THR A 281 7.09 -14.72 -1.40
CA THR A 281 6.43 -14.27 -0.16
C THR A 281 6.97 -15.05 1.05
N LYS A 282 7.04 -16.38 0.97
CA LYS A 282 7.59 -17.21 2.06
C LYS A 282 9.05 -16.90 2.34
N ALA A 283 9.85 -16.65 1.29
CA ALA A 283 11.25 -16.23 1.42
C ALA A 283 11.38 -14.86 2.11
N ALA A 284 10.49 -13.91 1.81
CA ALA A 284 10.44 -12.62 2.50
C ALA A 284 10.09 -12.76 3.99
N TRP A 285 9.19 -13.66 4.36
CA TRP A 285 8.88 -13.96 5.76
C TRP A 285 10.05 -14.63 6.50
N ALA A 286 10.81 -15.51 5.82
CA ALA A 286 11.99 -16.16 6.40
C ALA A 286 13.17 -15.20 6.57
N ASN A 287 13.26 -14.16 5.72
CA ASN A 287 14.35 -13.18 5.72
C ASN A 287 13.80 -11.75 5.67
N PRO A 288 13.24 -11.25 6.79
CA PRO A 288 12.58 -9.93 6.84
C PRO A 288 13.50 -8.79 6.42
N ASN A 289 13.05 -7.98 5.47
CA ASN A 289 13.78 -6.82 4.98
C ASN A 289 12.81 -5.78 4.38
N ASP A 290 13.30 -4.54 4.19
CA ASP A 290 12.59 -3.43 3.57
C ASP A 290 13.22 -3.00 2.24
N LYS A 291 13.79 -3.96 1.49
CA LYS A 291 14.41 -3.71 0.18
C LYS A 291 13.39 -3.23 -0.84
N PRO A 292 13.75 -2.26 -1.69
CA PRO A 292 12.87 -1.79 -2.75
C PRO A 292 12.73 -2.80 -3.88
N MET A 293 11.68 -2.65 -4.71
CA MET A 293 11.38 -3.57 -5.81
C MET A 293 12.52 -3.74 -6.82
N GLU A 294 13.35 -2.72 -6.96
CA GLU A 294 14.52 -2.75 -7.84
C GLU A 294 15.56 -3.82 -7.44
N ASP A 295 15.54 -4.23 -6.17
CA ASP A 295 16.41 -5.30 -5.67
C ASP A 295 15.77 -6.70 -5.83
N TYR A 296 14.45 -6.77 -5.98
CA TYR A 296 13.74 -8.02 -6.31
C TYR A 296 13.82 -8.38 -7.79
N ALA A 297 13.96 -7.38 -8.66
CA ALA A 297 14.03 -7.58 -10.12
C ALA A 297 15.42 -8.10 -10.61
N LYS A 298 16.41 -8.20 -9.73
CA LYS A 298 17.80 -8.60 -10.08
C LYS A 298 18.08 -10.12 -9.99
N LYS A 299 17.01 -10.94 -9.90
CA LYS A 299 17.17 -12.39 -9.84
C LYS A 299 16.92 -13.05 -11.17
#